data_99c223c74a7ac4d1f70aac576a67a73c
#
_entry.id   99c223c74a7ac4d1f70aac576a67a73c
#
_cell.length_a   1.000
_cell.length_b   1.000
_cell.length_c   1.000
_cell.angle_alpha   90.00
_cell.angle_beta   90.00
_cell.angle_gamma   90.00
#
_symmetry.space_group_name_H-M   'P 1'
#
loop_
_entity.id
_entity.type
_entity.pdbx_description
1 polymer ?
#
loop_
_entity_poly.entity_id
_entity_poly.type
_entity_poly.pdbx_seq_one_letter_code
_entity_poly.pdbx_strand_id
1 'polypeptide(L)'
;MKLYKATGEKSFNETEAENNASENFIKLKMGLILPTVSDVAIFDGKAAVDYPIVPCGMATAVVSEDRDEYGLKLGAKVILNPYTDTGDSGSGYAPPGLYGIDEDGFLRDFISVPIDNIVPFPENVREEEGVFTDAVAIALKTINSLKVKKGDYVAIIGGSVLNLIIAQLALYYQAIPVLITSDAKYLELAKSAGIYYAVDESKENVSLRVRNITGGRMADHTVIQALSVVSPNYLYTITAEGGSSVIVGMHTAFNPKMECDISEIATKNLTVTGVTHAKEEFPAAINLLAQKILKFDGFIDKTVPLKEAQNLFEELSAEGDAHTVAAIKV
;
A
#
# COMPACT_ATOMS: atom_id res chain seq x y z
N MET A 1 -9.38 -20.45 -16.85
CA MET A 1 -8.99 -19.39 -15.88
C MET A 1 -10.23 -18.65 -15.47
N LYS A 2 -10.58 -18.72 -14.17
CA LYS A 2 -11.68 -17.95 -13.59
C LYS A 2 -11.20 -16.59 -13.15
N LEU A 3 -11.95 -15.55 -13.46
CA LEU A 3 -11.65 -14.19 -13.07
C LEU A 3 -12.93 -13.45 -12.63
N TYR A 4 -12.77 -12.51 -11.72
CA TYR A 4 -13.86 -11.74 -11.11
C TYR A 4 -13.76 -10.30 -11.56
N LYS A 5 -14.62 -9.90 -12.52
CA LYS A 5 -14.66 -8.53 -13.03
C LYS A 5 -15.65 -7.69 -12.24
N ALA A 6 -15.16 -6.66 -11.59
CA ALA A 6 -16.01 -5.65 -10.96
C ALA A 6 -16.78 -4.88 -12.01
N THR A 7 -18.09 -4.70 -11.78
CA THR A 7 -18.98 -3.97 -12.69
C THR A 7 -19.15 -2.50 -12.27
N GLY A 8 -18.70 -2.13 -11.07
CA GLY A 8 -18.99 -0.84 -10.44
C GLY A 8 -20.37 -0.74 -9.79
N GLU A 9 -21.08 -1.86 -9.67
CA GLU A 9 -22.43 -1.93 -9.09
C GLU A 9 -22.49 -2.85 -7.85
N LYS A 10 -21.39 -2.91 -7.09
CA LYS A 10 -21.20 -3.81 -5.93
C LYS A 10 -21.36 -5.29 -6.29
N SER A 11 -20.90 -5.65 -7.47
CA SER A 11 -21.00 -7.01 -7.96
C SER A 11 -19.80 -7.40 -8.83
N PHE A 12 -19.47 -8.68 -8.81
CA PHE A 12 -18.52 -9.29 -9.73
C PHE A 12 -19.23 -10.14 -10.77
N ASN A 13 -18.81 -9.98 -12.02
CA ASN A 13 -19.09 -10.97 -13.07
C ASN A 13 -17.99 -12.03 -13.05
N GLU A 14 -18.32 -13.25 -12.62
CA GLU A 14 -17.42 -14.40 -12.78
C GLU A 14 -17.40 -14.79 -14.26
N THR A 15 -16.22 -14.75 -14.86
CA THR A 15 -16.02 -15.11 -16.27
C THR A 15 -14.89 -16.10 -16.42
N GLU A 16 -14.94 -16.90 -17.49
CA GLU A 16 -13.83 -17.76 -17.87
C GLU A 16 -13.11 -17.15 -19.07
N ALA A 17 -11.79 -17.08 -19.00
CA ALA A 17 -10.95 -16.63 -20.10
C ALA A 17 -9.89 -17.66 -20.42
N GLU A 18 -9.50 -17.74 -21.69
CA GLU A 18 -8.32 -18.49 -22.08
C GLU A 18 -7.06 -17.77 -21.62
N ASN A 19 -6.10 -18.53 -21.13
CA ASN A 19 -4.82 -17.98 -20.72
C ASN A 19 -3.82 -18.08 -21.90
N ASN A 20 -4.01 -17.24 -22.91
CA ASN A 20 -3.14 -17.21 -24.09
C ASN A 20 -1.95 -16.28 -23.78
N ALA A 21 -0.84 -16.87 -23.38
CA ALA A 21 0.39 -16.14 -23.11
C ALA A 21 1.28 -16.05 -24.37
N SER A 22 1.90 -14.91 -24.59
CA SER A 22 3.04 -14.78 -25.52
C SER A 22 4.31 -15.41 -24.91
N GLU A 23 5.35 -15.62 -25.72
CA GLU A 23 6.57 -16.34 -25.29
C GLU A 23 7.23 -15.80 -24.00
N ASN A 24 7.16 -14.49 -23.78
CA ASN A 24 7.77 -13.83 -22.62
C ASN A 24 6.86 -13.75 -21.39
N PHE A 25 5.67 -14.35 -21.43
CA PHE A 25 4.74 -14.38 -20.32
C PHE A 25 4.86 -15.69 -19.56
N ILE A 26 4.81 -15.62 -18.26
CA ILE A 26 4.91 -16.75 -17.35
C ILE A 26 3.52 -17.04 -16.78
N LYS A 27 3.07 -18.27 -16.91
CA LYS A 27 1.81 -18.73 -16.33
C LYS A 27 1.98 -19.02 -14.86
N LEU A 28 1.13 -18.40 -14.06
CA LEU A 28 1.14 -18.48 -12.61
C LEU A 28 -0.22 -18.90 -12.09
N LYS A 29 -0.24 -19.71 -11.03
CA LYS A 29 -1.40 -19.91 -10.17
C LYS A 29 -1.35 -18.86 -9.09
N MET A 30 -2.45 -18.14 -8.86
CA MET A 30 -2.51 -17.17 -7.78
C MET A 30 -2.37 -17.83 -6.40
N GLY A 31 -1.74 -17.13 -5.50
CA GLY A 31 -1.53 -17.57 -4.12
C GLY A 31 -2.41 -16.79 -3.16
N LEU A 32 -1.85 -15.77 -2.53
CA LEU A 32 -2.55 -14.85 -1.65
C LEU A 32 -2.78 -13.53 -2.37
N ILE A 33 -4.00 -13.02 -2.34
CA ILE A 33 -4.41 -11.75 -2.93
C ILE A 33 -4.87 -10.84 -1.80
N LEU A 34 -4.43 -9.58 -1.80
CA LEU A 34 -4.77 -8.62 -0.77
C LEU A 34 -5.59 -7.47 -1.37
N PRO A 35 -6.92 -7.45 -1.17
CA PRO A 35 -7.74 -6.30 -1.51
C PRO A 35 -7.33 -5.06 -0.71
N THR A 36 -7.36 -3.91 -1.36
CA THR A 36 -7.09 -2.60 -0.78
C THR A 36 -8.36 -1.73 -0.77
N VAL A 37 -8.31 -0.58 -0.13
CA VAL A 37 -9.40 0.41 -0.15
C VAL A 37 -9.73 0.83 -1.59
N SER A 38 -8.74 0.92 -2.48
CA SER A 38 -8.96 1.22 -3.89
C SER A 38 -9.76 0.13 -4.60
N ASP A 39 -9.50 -1.14 -4.27
CA ASP A 39 -10.22 -2.26 -4.85
C ASP A 39 -11.69 -2.30 -4.40
N VAL A 40 -11.95 -1.97 -3.14
CA VAL A 40 -13.32 -1.82 -2.62
C VAL A 40 -14.04 -0.66 -3.31
N ALA A 41 -13.34 0.43 -3.59
CA ALA A 41 -13.94 1.54 -4.32
C ALA A 41 -14.22 1.21 -5.79
N ILE A 42 -13.39 0.39 -6.41
CA ILE A 42 -13.67 -0.16 -7.75
C ILE A 42 -14.94 -1.01 -7.70
N PHE A 43 -15.05 -1.89 -6.72
CA PHE A 43 -16.26 -2.69 -6.51
C PHE A 43 -17.52 -1.84 -6.31
N ASP A 44 -17.41 -0.74 -5.55
CA ASP A 44 -18.50 0.21 -5.27
C ASP A 44 -18.86 1.13 -6.45
N GLY A 45 -18.09 1.14 -7.55
CA GLY A 45 -18.27 2.09 -8.64
C GLY A 45 -17.86 3.52 -8.33
N LYS A 46 -17.05 3.72 -7.30
CA LYS A 46 -16.55 5.04 -6.87
C LYS A 46 -15.19 5.40 -7.48
N ALA A 47 -14.56 4.44 -8.14
CA ALA A 47 -13.25 4.60 -8.74
C ALA A 47 -13.33 5.14 -10.18
N ALA A 48 -12.31 5.89 -10.60
CA ALA A 48 -12.17 6.37 -11.97
C ALA A 48 -11.38 5.34 -12.80
N VAL A 49 -12.02 4.20 -13.10
CA VAL A 49 -11.45 3.11 -13.92
C VAL A 49 -12.41 2.74 -15.05
N ASP A 50 -11.91 2.06 -16.07
CA ASP A 50 -12.73 1.53 -17.16
C ASP A 50 -13.36 0.19 -16.75
N TYR A 51 -14.69 0.19 -16.58
CA TYR A 51 -15.45 -1.02 -16.24
C TYR A 51 -15.86 -1.83 -17.47
N PRO A 52 -15.96 -3.18 -17.37
CA PRO A 52 -15.63 -4.01 -16.21
C PRO A 52 -14.13 -4.30 -16.09
N ILE A 53 -13.60 -4.35 -14.87
CA ILE A 53 -12.18 -4.59 -14.60
C ILE A 53 -11.99 -5.65 -13.50
N VAL A 54 -10.93 -6.45 -13.59
CA VAL A 54 -10.49 -7.32 -12.49
C VAL A 54 -9.66 -6.49 -11.51
N PRO A 55 -10.09 -6.30 -10.25
CA PRO A 55 -9.34 -5.52 -9.26
C PRO A 55 -8.17 -6.31 -8.66
N CYS A 56 -7.53 -5.71 -7.67
CA CYS A 56 -6.40 -6.19 -6.88
C CYS A 56 -5.05 -6.15 -7.62
N GLY A 57 -4.16 -5.32 -7.06
CA GLY A 57 -2.77 -5.17 -7.52
C GLY A 57 -1.74 -5.80 -6.56
N MET A 58 -2.13 -6.29 -5.38
CA MET A 58 -1.22 -6.88 -4.41
C MET A 58 -1.45 -8.39 -4.31
N ALA A 59 -0.49 -9.20 -4.75
CA ALA A 59 -0.63 -10.64 -4.72
C ALA A 59 0.69 -11.39 -4.74
N THR A 60 0.60 -12.64 -4.32
CA THR A 60 1.62 -13.68 -4.50
C THR A 60 1.11 -14.73 -5.49
N ALA A 61 2.01 -15.52 -6.03
CA ALA A 61 1.64 -16.58 -6.95
C ALA A 61 2.62 -17.75 -6.89
N VAL A 62 2.30 -18.81 -7.63
CA VAL A 62 3.12 -20.01 -7.77
C VAL A 62 3.30 -20.29 -9.26
N VAL A 63 4.52 -20.55 -9.68
CA VAL A 63 4.87 -20.91 -11.06
C VAL A 63 4.17 -22.20 -11.45
N SER A 64 3.41 -22.18 -12.56
CA SER A 64 2.58 -23.30 -13.00
C SER A 64 3.24 -24.24 -14.02
N GLU A 65 4.43 -23.86 -14.52
CA GLU A 65 5.21 -24.64 -15.48
C GLU A 65 6.70 -24.29 -15.35
N ASP A 66 7.58 -25.23 -15.66
CA ASP A 66 9.03 -24.95 -15.67
C ASP A 66 9.38 -23.94 -16.75
N ARG A 67 10.16 -22.93 -16.40
CA ARG A 67 10.71 -21.92 -17.28
C ARG A 67 12.20 -21.75 -16.97
N ASP A 68 12.96 -22.78 -17.34
CA ASP A 68 14.39 -22.90 -17.03
C ASP A 68 15.22 -21.73 -17.54
N GLU A 69 14.83 -21.15 -18.68
CA GLU A 69 15.46 -19.97 -19.29
C GLU A 69 15.43 -18.73 -18.38
N TYR A 70 14.49 -18.68 -17.41
CA TYR A 70 14.35 -17.61 -16.41
C TYR A 70 14.71 -18.08 -15.00
N GLY A 71 15.17 -19.32 -14.84
CA GLY A 71 15.44 -19.92 -13.52
C GLY A 71 14.21 -20.19 -12.67
N LEU A 72 13.01 -20.20 -13.26
CA LEU A 72 11.76 -20.45 -12.59
C LEU A 72 11.37 -21.92 -12.70
N LYS A 73 11.16 -22.57 -11.55
CA LYS A 73 10.72 -23.97 -11.46
C LYS A 73 9.24 -24.06 -11.13
N LEU A 74 8.59 -25.09 -11.66
CA LEU A 74 7.22 -25.45 -11.27
C LEU A 74 7.10 -25.49 -9.74
N GLY A 75 6.09 -24.83 -9.20
CA GLY A 75 5.84 -24.76 -7.76
C GLY A 75 6.65 -23.68 -7.02
N ALA A 76 7.55 -22.98 -7.69
CA ALA A 76 8.27 -21.87 -7.07
C ALA A 76 7.30 -20.72 -6.71
N LYS A 77 7.40 -20.23 -5.47
CA LYS A 77 6.63 -19.07 -5.03
C LYS A 77 7.23 -17.78 -5.57
N VAL A 78 6.36 -16.86 -5.94
CA VAL A 78 6.76 -15.55 -6.48
C VAL A 78 5.87 -14.44 -5.92
N ILE A 79 6.44 -13.25 -5.82
CA ILE A 79 5.74 -12.00 -5.53
C ILE A 79 5.44 -11.33 -6.86
N LEU A 80 4.25 -10.77 -7.01
CA LEU A 80 3.88 -10.04 -8.21
C LEU A 80 4.16 -8.55 -8.03
N ASN A 81 4.91 -7.99 -8.99
CA ASN A 81 5.07 -6.55 -9.13
C ASN A 81 3.87 -6.01 -9.91
N PRO A 82 3.04 -5.12 -9.33
CA PRO A 82 1.80 -4.66 -9.98
C PRO A 82 2.04 -3.61 -11.07
N TYR A 83 3.25 -3.11 -11.24
CA TYR A 83 3.53 -2.01 -12.15
C TYR A 83 3.67 -2.48 -13.60
N THR A 84 2.90 -1.87 -14.50
CA THR A 84 3.01 -2.12 -15.93
C THR A 84 3.73 -0.95 -16.62
N ASP A 85 4.26 -1.21 -17.82
CA ASP A 85 4.86 -0.15 -18.63
C ASP A 85 3.76 0.50 -19.47
N THR A 86 3.40 1.73 -19.15
CA THR A 86 2.38 2.50 -19.91
C THR A 86 2.87 3.02 -21.26
N GLY A 87 4.13 2.72 -21.62
CA GLY A 87 4.80 3.32 -22.78
C GLY A 87 5.21 4.78 -22.55
N ASP A 88 6.05 5.29 -23.42
CA ASP A 88 6.48 6.69 -23.38
C ASP A 88 5.31 7.61 -23.80
N SER A 89 4.75 8.34 -22.87
CA SER A 89 3.71 9.35 -23.14
C SER A 89 4.27 10.59 -23.86
N GLY A 90 5.55 10.61 -24.18
CA GLY A 90 6.23 11.75 -24.82
C GLY A 90 6.39 12.96 -23.89
N SER A 91 5.90 12.92 -22.67
CA SER A 91 5.97 14.01 -21.68
C SER A 91 7.22 13.94 -20.78
N GLY A 92 8.04 12.91 -20.91
CA GLY A 92 9.21 12.65 -20.05
C GLY A 92 8.89 12.23 -18.61
N TYR A 93 7.60 12.20 -18.24
CA TYR A 93 7.10 11.68 -16.96
C TYR A 93 5.73 11.03 -17.16
N ALA A 94 5.72 9.73 -17.30
CA ALA A 94 4.49 8.93 -17.19
C ALA A 94 4.62 8.05 -15.94
N PRO A 95 3.66 8.10 -14.99
CA PRO A 95 3.62 7.11 -13.94
C PRO A 95 3.43 5.73 -14.58
N PRO A 96 3.98 4.66 -13.99
CA PRO A 96 3.71 3.30 -14.47
C PRO A 96 2.20 3.01 -14.36
N GLY A 97 1.68 2.21 -15.28
CA GLY A 97 0.35 1.63 -15.14
C GLY A 97 0.32 0.58 -14.03
N LEU A 98 -0.87 0.13 -13.68
CA LEU A 98 -1.10 -0.75 -12.54
C LEU A 98 -2.09 -1.85 -12.87
N TYR A 99 -1.72 -3.08 -12.56
CA TYR A 99 -2.67 -4.17 -12.49
C TYR A 99 -3.76 -3.87 -11.44
N GLY A 100 -5.01 -4.06 -11.81
CA GLY A 100 -6.17 -3.80 -10.97
C GLY A 100 -6.76 -2.39 -11.09
N ILE A 101 -6.10 -1.48 -11.81
CA ILE A 101 -6.56 -0.10 -12.08
C ILE A 101 -6.54 0.22 -13.57
N ASP A 102 -5.39 0.12 -14.21
CA ASP A 102 -5.21 0.42 -15.64
C ASP A 102 -5.34 -0.83 -16.51
N GLU A 103 -5.06 -2.00 -15.92
CA GLU A 103 -5.19 -3.32 -16.54
C GLU A 103 -5.88 -4.29 -15.58
N ASP A 104 -6.44 -5.38 -16.15
CA ASP A 104 -7.07 -6.45 -15.34
C ASP A 104 -6.10 -7.02 -14.30
N GLY A 105 -6.42 -6.83 -13.01
CA GLY A 105 -5.61 -7.20 -11.86
C GLY A 105 -5.62 -8.68 -11.48
N PHE A 106 -5.40 -8.95 -10.22
CA PHE A 106 -5.06 -10.28 -9.70
C PHE A 106 -6.23 -11.07 -9.07
N LEU A 107 -7.46 -10.54 -9.05
CA LEU A 107 -8.62 -11.27 -8.49
C LEU A 107 -9.06 -12.39 -9.43
N ARG A 108 -8.26 -13.47 -9.51
CA ARG A 108 -8.45 -14.62 -10.40
C ARG A 108 -7.72 -15.86 -9.88
N ASP A 109 -7.92 -17.01 -10.51
CA ASP A 109 -7.23 -18.26 -10.12
C ASP A 109 -5.84 -18.41 -10.78
N PHE A 110 -5.70 -18.01 -12.04
CA PHE A 110 -4.44 -18.01 -12.80
C PHE A 110 -4.24 -16.67 -13.50
N ILE A 111 -2.98 -16.35 -13.80
CA ILE A 111 -2.59 -15.22 -14.63
C ILE A 111 -1.36 -15.59 -15.47
N SER A 112 -1.19 -14.92 -16.60
CA SER A 112 0.10 -14.83 -17.28
C SER A 112 0.58 -13.39 -17.28
N VAL A 113 1.80 -13.16 -16.79
CA VAL A 113 2.42 -11.83 -16.71
C VAL A 113 3.83 -11.86 -17.30
N PRO A 114 4.35 -10.71 -17.78
CA PRO A 114 5.74 -10.60 -18.19
C PRO A 114 6.69 -11.02 -17.09
N ILE A 115 7.86 -11.55 -17.44
CA ILE A 115 8.90 -11.95 -16.47
C ILE A 115 9.31 -10.81 -15.54
N ASP A 116 9.31 -9.56 -16.02
CA ASP A 116 9.68 -8.37 -15.24
C ASP A 116 8.70 -8.05 -14.10
N ASN A 117 7.50 -8.63 -14.15
CA ASN A 117 6.52 -8.53 -13.06
C ASN A 117 6.65 -9.64 -12.01
N ILE A 118 7.63 -10.52 -12.16
CA ILE A 118 7.79 -11.70 -11.30
C ILE A 118 9.06 -11.55 -10.46
N VAL A 119 8.91 -11.61 -9.16
CA VAL A 119 10.04 -11.58 -8.23
C VAL A 119 10.05 -12.86 -7.41
N PRO A 120 11.17 -13.63 -7.43
CA PRO A 120 11.30 -14.82 -6.62
C PRO A 120 11.13 -14.52 -5.14
N PHE A 121 10.43 -15.41 -4.43
CA PHE A 121 10.27 -15.31 -2.98
C PHE A 121 11.60 -15.62 -2.28
N PRO A 122 12.07 -14.76 -1.34
CA PRO A 122 13.17 -15.15 -0.46
C PRO A 122 12.74 -16.34 0.43
N GLU A 123 13.60 -17.33 0.62
CA GLU A 123 13.29 -18.58 1.33
C GLU A 123 12.74 -18.37 2.75
N ASN A 124 13.17 -17.29 3.41
CA ASN A 124 12.77 -16.97 4.78
C ASN A 124 11.57 -16.02 4.90
N VAL A 125 10.96 -15.59 3.79
CA VAL A 125 9.78 -14.71 3.79
C VAL A 125 8.51 -15.54 3.71
N ARG A 126 7.57 -15.32 4.63
CA ARG A 126 6.25 -15.94 4.60
C ARG A 126 5.37 -15.29 3.53
N GLU A 127 4.39 -16.01 3.04
CA GLU A 127 3.48 -15.50 2.00
C GLU A 127 2.68 -14.28 2.50
N GLU A 128 2.28 -14.30 3.78
CA GLU A 128 1.56 -13.23 4.47
C GLU A 128 2.42 -11.97 4.68
N GLU A 129 3.74 -12.09 4.57
CA GLU A 129 4.68 -10.96 4.59
C GLU A 129 4.93 -10.46 3.16
N GLY A 130 5.16 -11.39 2.23
CA GLY A 130 5.49 -11.09 0.84
C GLY A 130 4.38 -10.38 0.08
N VAL A 131 3.11 -10.62 0.43
CA VAL A 131 1.98 -9.94 -0.20
C VAL A 131 2.00 -8.42 0.03
N PHE A 132 2.69 -7.94 1.08
CA PHE A 132 2.84 -6.51 1.38
C PHE A 132 4.03 -5.85 0.69
N THR A 133 4.74 -6.52 -0.22
CA THR A 133 5.96 -5.97 -0.84
C THR A 133 5.74 -4.59 -1.45
N ASP A 134 4.62 -4.38 -2.15
CA ASP A 134 4.30 -3.06 -2.73
C ASP A 134 4.10 -1.98 -1.66
N ALA A 135 3.40 -2.31 -0.58
CA ALA A 135 3.25 -1.39 0.56
C ALA A 135 4.60 -1.05 1.21
N VAL A 136 5.52 -2.02 1.29
CA VAL A 136 6.90 -1.79 1.78
C VAL A 136 7.67 -0.89 0.83
N ALA A 137 7.55 -1.09 -0.48
CA ALA A 137 8.19 -0.24 -1.49
C ALA A 137 7.70 1.22 -1.40
N ILE A 138 6.38 1.43 -1.31
CA ILE A 138 5.78 2.77 -1.12
C ILE A 138 6.23 3.42 0.19
N ALA A 139 6.27 2.65 1.29
CA ALA A 139 6.76 3.13 2.57
C ALA A 139 8.24 3.55 2.49
N LEU A 140 9.07 2.77 1.81
CA LEU A 140 10.47 3.08 1.60
C LEU A 140 10.66 4.36 0.78
N LYS A 141 9.93 4.51 -0.34
CA LYS A 141 9.93 5.75 -1.14
C LYS A 141 9.48 6.96 -0.33
N THR A 142 8.48 6.79 0.53
CA THR A 142 7.99 7.83 1.44
C THR A 142 9.10 8.32 2.37
N ILE A 143 9.78 7.40 3.07
CA ILE A 143 10.89 7.72 3.97
C ILE A 143 12.06 8.38 3.22
N ASN A 144 12.41 7.86 2.05
CA ASN A 144 13.47 8.42 1.21
C ASN A 144 13.13 9.85 0.73
N SER A 145 11.87 10.12 0.38
CA SER A 145 11.39 11.44 -0.04
C SER A 145 11.48 12.47 1.08
N LEU A 146 11.27 12.07 2.32
CA LEU A 146 11.42 12.92 3.50
C LEU A 146 12.89 13.23 3.84
N LYS A 147 13.82 12.42 3.35
CA LYS A 147 15.26 12.52 3.70
C LYS A 147 15.49 12.47 5.20
N VAL A 148 14.79 11.58 5.86
CA VAL A 148 14.79 11.38 7.31
C VAL A 148 16.21 11.22 7.85
N LYS A 149 16.50 11.88 8.95
CA LYS A 149 17.77 11.81 9.66
C LYS A 149 17.59 11.14 11.02
N LYS A 150 18.68 10.64 11.56
CA LYS A 150 18.71 10.08 12.91
C LYS A 150 18.23 11.11 13.94
N GLY A 151 17.22 10.72 14.72
CA GLY A 151 16.63 11.56 15.77
C GLY A 151 15.54 12.53 15.30
N ASP A 152 15.21 12.55 13.98
CA ASP A 152 14.07 13.32 13.49
C ASP A 152 12.75 12.71 13.98
N TYR A 153 11.79 13.57 14.30
CA TYR A 153 10.42 13.16 14.60
C TYR A 153 9.60 13.07 13.32
N VAL A 154 8.99 11.90 13.10
CA VAL A 154 8.13 11.65 11.95
C VAL A 154 6.70 11.42 12.44
N ALA A 155 5.82 12.41 12.27
CA ALA A 155 4.40 12.28 12.55
C ALA A 155 3.71 11.56 11.38
N ILE A 156 3.02 10.47 11.67
CA ILE A 156 2.38 9.61 10.67
C ILE A 156 0.88 9.57 10.99
N ILE A 157 0.06 10.11 10.09
CA ILE A 157 -1.36 10.35 10.32
C ILE A 157 -2.21 9.28 9.64
N GLY A 158 -3.08 8.67 10.44
CA GLY A 158 -4.03 7.62 10.05
C GLY A 158 -3.61 6.22 10.49
N GLY A 159 -4.61 5.36 10.72
CA GLY A 159 -4.44 3.94 11.02
C GLY A 159 -4.48 3.12 9.73
N SER A 160 -3.36 2.59 9.29
CA SER A 160 -3.28 1.67 8.16
C SER A 160 -2.03 0.80 8.23
N VAL A 161 -2.05 -0.32 7.51
CA VAL A 161 -0.86 -1.18 7.36
C VAL A 161 0.31 -0.39 6.78
N LEU A 162 0.07 0.44 5.77
CA LEU A 162 1.11 1.28 5.16
C LEU A 162 1.75 2.20 6.20
N ASN A 163 0.95 2.87 7.03
CA ASN A 163 1.44 3.79 8.06
C ASN A 163 2.24 3.06 9.15
N LEU A 164 1.85 1.82 9.51
CA LEU A 164 2.65 0.99 10.41
C LEU A 164 3.99 0.58 9.79
N ILE A 165 4.02 0.27 8.50
CA ILE A 165 5.28 -0.03 7.80
C ILE A 165 6.16 1.23 7.74
N ILE A 166 5.61 2.40 7.41
CA ILE A 166 6.35 3.68 7.43
C ILE A 166 6.93 3.95 8.83
N ALA A 167 6.14 3.74 9.89
CA ALA A 167 6.61 3.93 11.26
C ALA A 167 7.76 2.98 11.64
N GLN A 168 7.69 1.72 11.24
CA GLN A 168 8.77 0.75 11.45
C GLN A 168 10.03 1.11 10.64
N LEU A 169 9.87 1.58 9.40
CA LEU A 169 11.00 2.08 8.61
C LEU A 169 11.62 3.33 9.24
N ALA A 170 10.83 4.25 9.77
CA ALA A 170 11.35 5.40 10.52
C ALA A 170 12.22 4.94 11.69
N LEU A 171 11.80 3.93 12.47
CA LEU A 171 12.64 3.32 13.54
C LEU A 171 13.93 2.72 12.97
N TYR A 172 13.85 1.98 11.85
CA TYR A 172 15.01 1.40 11.20
C TYR A 172 16.04 2.46 10.79
N TYR A 173 15.59 3.62 10.31
CA TYR A 173 16.42 4.79 10.01
C TYR A 173 16.81 5.59 11.24
N GLN A 174 16.51 5.09 12.47
CA GLN A 174 16.82 5.72 13.74
C GLN A 174 16.13 7.08 13.95
N ALA A 175 15.01 7.31 13.28
CA ALA A 175 14.09 8.41 13.58
C ALA A 175 13.08 8.01 14.66
N ILE A 176 12.27 8.96 15.07
CA ILE A 176 11.29 8.79 16.15
C ILE A 176 9.89 8.91 15.56
N PRO A 177 9.22 7.80 15.22
CA PRO A 177 7.85 7.85 14.70
C PRO A 177 6.86 8.22 15.78
N VAL A 178 5.87 9.03 15.40
CA VAL A 178 4.69 9.38 16.20
C VAL A 178 3.46 8.97 15.37
N LEU A 179 2.88 7.82 15.66
CA LEU A 179 1.66 7.37 14.98
C LEU A 179 0.44 8.06 15.59
N ILE A 180 -0.43 8.62 14.76
CA ILE A 180 -1.61 9.38 15.15
C ILE A 180 -2.83 8.76 14.49
N THR A 181 -3.73 8.19 15.27
CA THR A 181 -4.95 7.55 14.77
C THR A 181 -5.99 7.39 15.87
N SER A 182 -7.26 7.34 15.52
CA SER A 182 -8.36 6.96 16.43
C SER A 182 -8.62 5.45 16.46
N ASP A 183 -8.02 4.69 15.55
CA ASP A 183 -8.24 3.25 15.43
C ASP A 183 -7.45 2.47 16.49
N ALA A 184 -8.19 1.82 17.40
CA ALA A 184 -7.62 1.05 18.50
C ALA A 184 -6.73 -0.12 18.03
N LYS A 185 -7.06 -0.77 16.90
CA LYS A 185 -6.27 -1.85 16.32
C LYS A 185 -4.86 -1.36 15.98
N TYR A 186 -4.75 -0.23 15.27
CA TYR A 186 -3.45 0.29 14.86
C TYR A 186 -2.65 0.88 16.02
N LEU A 187 -3.32 1.40 17.07
CA LEU A 187 -2.65 1.79 18.31
C LEU A 187 -2.00 0.59 19.02
N GLU A 188 -2.66 -0.56 19.07
CA GLU A 188 -2.10 -1.80 19.66
C GLU A 188 -1.01 -2.43 18.78
N LEU A 189 -1.21 -2.46 17.45
CA LEU A 189 -0.18 -2.95 16.52
C LEU A 189 1.08 -2.07 16.57
N ALA A 190 0.94 -0.76 16.73
CA ALA A 190 2.06 0.15 16.90
C ALA A 190 2.92 -0.21 18.13
N LYS A 191 2.28 -0.46 19.28
CA LYS A 191 2.98 -0.92 20.49
C LYS A 191 3.72 -2.23 20.27
N SER A 192 3.06 -3.20 19.62
CA SER A 192 3.65 -4.51 19.29
C SER A 192 4.84 -4.39 18.34
N ALA A 193 4.80 -3.41 17.43
CA ALA A 193 5.90 -3.10 16.51
C ALA A 193 7.05 -2.32 17.17
N GLY A 194 6.89 -1.86 18.41
CA GLY A 194 7.90 -1.09 19.15
C GLY A 194 7.83 0.42 18.92
N ILE A 195 6.71 0.92 18.38
CA ILE A 195 6.47 2.35 18.19
C ILE A 195 6.00 2.92 19.54
N TYR A 196 6.87 3.69 20.16
CA TYR A 196 6.63 4.21 21.52
C TYR A 196 5.54 5.29 21.57
N TYR A 197 5.53 6.19 20.58
CA TYR A 197 4.55 7.27 20.52
C TYR A 197 3.39 6.89 19.60
N ALA A 198 2.30 6.40 20.19
CA ALA A 198 1.02 6.17 19.55
C ALA A 198 -0.02 7.08 20.20
N VAL A 199 -0.58 8.02 19.44
CA VAL A 199 -1.47 9.08 19.88
C VAL A 199 -2.90 8.78 19.42
N ASP A 200 -3.82 8.69 20.37
CA ASP A 200 -5.25 8.52 20.09
C ASP A 200 -5.88 9.91 19.86
N GLU A 201 -6.07 10.26 18.58
CA GLU A 201 -6.61 11.58 18.19
C GLU A 201 -8.07 11.79 18.63
N SER A 202 -8.80 10.74 18.99
CA SER A 202 -10.15 10.86 19.54
C SER A 202 -10.17 11.31 21.00
N LYS A 203 -9.04 11.15 21.72
CA LYS A 203 -8.90 11.42 23.15
C LYS A 203 -7.94 12.54 23.49
N GLU A 204 -7.02 12.86 22.57
CA GLU A 204 -5.94 13.81 22.83
C GLU A 204 -5.97 14.97 21.83
N ASN A 205 -5.57 16.16 22.25
CA ASN A 205 -5.27 17.25 21.32
C ASN A 205 -3.94 16.94 20.62
N VAL A 206 -4.01 16.57 19.36
CA VAL A 206 -2.87 16.10 18.56
C VAL A 206 -1.74 17.14 18.54
N SER A 207 -2.05 18.41 18.23
CA SER A 207 -1.01 19.46 18.14
C SER A 207 -0.30 19.68 19.48
N LEU A 208 -1.04 19.70 20.57
CA LEU A 208 -0.46 19.82 21.91
C LEU A 208 0.39 18.58 22.25
N ARG A 209 -0.10 17.38 21.91
CA ARG A 209 0.61 16.13 22.18
C ARG A 209 1.92 16.04 21.39
N VAL A 210 1.90 16.33 20.09
CA VAL A 210 3.10 16.37 19.26
C VAL A 210 4.09 17.42 19.78
N ARG A 211 3.60 18.61 20.14
CA ARG A 211 4.44 19.66 20.74
C ARG A 211 5.14 19.18 22.02
N ASN A 212 4.43 18.47 22.89
CA ASN A 212 5.02 17.94 24.13
C ASN A 212 6.06 16.84 23.85
N ILE A 213 5.76 15.91 22.94
CA ILE A 213 6.68 14.82 22.53
C ILE A 213 7.97 15.39 21.95
N THR A 214 7.88 16.43 21.14
CA THR A 214 9.02 17.01 20.41
C THR A 214 9.75 18.12 21.21
N GLY A 215 9.37 18.36 22.46
CA GLY A 215 9.96 19.44 23.28
C GLY A 215 9.68 20.84 22.75
N GLY A 216 8.53 21.04 22.09
CA GLY A 216 8.07 22.33 21.55
C GLY A 216 8.41 22.58 20.09
N ARG A 217 9.25 21.75 19.45
CA ARG A 217 9.75 21.96 18.06
C ARG A 217 8.76 21.57 16.96
N MET A 218 7.77 20.75 17.27
CA MET A 218 6.90 20.03 16.34
C MET A 218 7.65 18.93 15.58
N ALA A 219 6.95 18.18 14.70
CA ALA A 219 7.55 17.08 13.93
C ALA A 219 8.43 17.62 12.79
N ASP A 220 9.62 17.06 12.63
CA ASP A 220 10.51 17.41 11.52
C ASP A 220 9.89 16.99 10.17
N HIS A 221 9.12 15.89 10.20
CA HIS A 221 8.45 15.33 9.03
C HIS A 221 7.01 14.91 9.37
N THR A 222 6.12 15.02 8.37
CA THR A 222 4.73 14.58 8.49
C THR A 222 4.35 13.72 7.29
N VAL A 223 3.69 12.59 7.54
CA VAL A 223 3.14 11.71 6.51
C VAL A 223 1.62 11.70 6.62
N ILE A 224 0.94 11.98 5.52
CA ILE A 224 -0.52 11.94 5.41
C ILE A 224 -0.89 10.98 4.28
N GLN A 225 -1.74 10.01 4.58
CA GLN A 225 -2.31 9.16 3.55
C GLN A 225 -3.49 9.87 2.88
N ALA A 226 -3.47 9.97 1.55
CA ALA A 226 -4.45 10.75 0.78
C ALA A 226 -5.91 10.28 0.95
N LEU A 227 -6.12 9.04 1.34
CA LEU A 227 -7.45 8.45 1.58
C LEU A 227 -7.90 8.54 3.05
N SER A 228 -7.06 9.02 3.95
CA SER A 228 -7.46 9.17 5.36
C SER A 228 -8.29 10.44 5.52
N VAL A 229 -9.46 10.32 6.14
CA VAL A 229 -10.39 11.43 6.43
C VAL A 229 -9.86 12.41 7.48
N VAL A 230 -8.62 12.23 7.89
CA VAL A 230 -7.97 13.03 8.92
C VAL A 230 -7.84 14.48 8.48
N SER A 231 -7.94 15.40 9.44
CA SER A 231 -7.83 16.83 9.18
C SER A 231 -6.60 17.17 8.30
N PRO A 232 -6.79 17.70 7.10
CA PRO A 232 -5.70 18.09 6.21
C PRO A 232 -4.77 19.12 6.85
N ASN A 233 -5.23 19.79 7.88
CA ASN A 233 -4.49 20.79 8.63
C ASN A 233 -3.27 20.22 9.35
N TYR A 234 -3.23 18.91 9.63
CA TYR A 234 -2.04 18.31 10.24
C TYR A 234 -0.79 18.43 9.38
N LEU A 235 -0.93 18.52 8.05
CA LEU A 235 0.19 18.73 7.13
C LEU A 235 1.07 19.92 7.54
N TYR A 236 0.47 20.99 8.09
CA TYR A 236 1.19 22.19 8.51
C TYR A 236 1.06 22.50 10.00
N THR A 237 0.01 22.09 10.70
CA THR A 237 -0.16 22.45 12.12
C THR A 237 0.79 21.72 13.05
N ILE A 238 1.18 20.49 12.70
CA ILE A 238 2.09 19.66 13.51
C ILE A 238 3.49 19.52 12.92
N THR A 239 3.73 20.05 11.72
CA THR A 239 5.07 20.08 11.09
C THR A 239 5.84 21.30 11.54
N ALA A 240 7.11 21.12 11.88
CA ALA A 240 8.03 22.17 12.28
C ALA A 240 8.30 23.15 11.12
N GLU A 241 8.72 24.35 11.44
CA GLU A 241 9.22 25.32 10.44
C GLU A 241 10.42 24.73 9.69
N GLY A 242 10.44 24.84 8.37
CA GLY A 242 11.44 24.24 7.50
C GLY A 242 11.31 22.71 7.35
N GLY A 243 10.27 22.10 7.93
CA GLY A 243 10.02 20.67 7.86
C GLY A 243 9.52 20.21 6.50
N SER A 244 9.33 18.88 6.37
CA SER A 244 8.81 18.30 5.14
C SER A 244 7.58 17.41 5.39
N SER A 245 6.67 17.40 4.41
CA SER A 245 5.46 16.60 4.45
C SER A 245 5.32 15.76 3.19
N VAL A 246 4.90 14.51 3.34
CA VAL A 246 4.58 13.63 2.22
C VAL A 246 3.11 13.29 2.25
N ILE A 247 2.45 13.49 1.11
CA ILE A 247 1.11 12.99 0.84
C ILE A 247 1.26 11.67 0.10
N VAL A 248 0.89 10.57 0.76
CA VAL A 248 0.98 9.23 0.17
C VAL A 248 -0.38 8.86 -0.39
N GLY A 249 -0.42 8.61 -1.69
CA GLY A 249 -1.59 8.05 -2.37
C GLY A 249 -1.22 6.68 -2.91
N MET A 250 -1.53 5.61 -2.21
CA MET A 250 -1.45 4.28 -2.82
C MET A 250 -2.52 4.17 -3.89
N HIS A 251 -2.08 4.05 -5.16
CA HIS A 251 -2.91 3.68 -6.30
C HIS A 251 -4.30 4.31 -6.24
N THR A 252 -4.34 5.63 -6.38
CA THR A 252 -5.60 6.36 -6.22
C THR A 252 -6.48 6.13 -7.44
N ALA A 253 -7.32 5.10 -7.36
CA ALA A 253 -8.51 5.03 -8.19
C ALA A 253 -9.51 6.18 -7.86
N PHE A 254 -9.14 7.05 -6.92
CA PHE A 254 -9.90 8.23 -6.51
C PHE A 254 -9.14 9.51 -6.85
N ASN A 255 -9.90 10.59 -6.99
CA ASN A 255 -9.36 11.94 -6.99
C ASN A 255 -9.72 12.64 -5.66
N PRO A 256 -9.08 12.28 -4.53
CA PRO A 256 -9.38 12.92 -3.26
C PRO A 256 -9.04 14.41 -3.35
N LYS A 257 -9.97 15.24 -2.89
CA LYS A 257 -9.77 16.68 -2.80
C LYS A 257 -9.61 17.05 -1.33
N MET A 258 -8.61 17.85 -1.04
CA MET A 258 -8.30 18.32 0.29
C MET A 258 -8.14 19.84 0.26
N GLU A 259 -8.91 20.55 1.10
CA GLU A 259 -8.67 21.99 1.31
C GLU A 259 -7.45 22.16 2.21
N CYS A 260 -6.52 23.01 1.77
CA CYS A 260 -5.28 23.25 2.46
C CYS A 260 -4.97 24.76 2.46
N ASP A 261 -4.57 25.31 3.60
CA ASP A 261 -4.07 26.67 3.68
C ASP A 261 -2.63 26.74 3.17
N ILE A 262 -2.49 27.14 1.91
CA ILE A 262 -1.17 27.28 1.26
C ILE A 262 -0.32 28.39 1.87
N SER A 263 -0.93 29.37 2.56
CA SER A 263 -0.20 30.44 3.23
C SER A 263 0.61 29.90 4.40
N GLU A 264 0.10 28.91 5.13
CA GLU A 264 0.82 28.24 6.20
C GLU A 264 2.02 27.44 5.68
N ILE A 265 1.87 26.78 4.52
CA ILE A 265 2.99 26.09 3.86
C ILE A 265 4.11 27.08 3.52
N ALA A 266 3.75 28.23 2.94
CA ALA A 266 4.71 29.26 2.57
C ALA A 266 5.36 29.91 3.80
N THR A 267 4.57 30.28 4.81
CA THR A 267 5.05 30.96 6.04
C THR A 267 6.01 30.08 6.83
N LYS A 268 5.73 28.77 6.91
CA LYS A 268 6.59 27.80 7.59
C LYS A 268 7.73 27.26 6.73
N ASN A 269 7.82 27.70 5.46
CA ASN A 269 8.84 27.20 4.52
C ASN A 269 8.85 25.67 4.42
N LEU A 270 7.66 25.05 4.30
CA LEU A 270 7.52 23.58 4.22
C LEU A 270 7.83 23.05 2.82
N THR A 271 8.40 21.86 2.77
CA THR A 271 8.48 21.06 1.53
C THR A 271 7.35 20.03 1.53
N VAL A 272 6.50 20.05 0.51
CA VAL A 272 5.40 19.09 0.34
C VAL A 272 5.66 18.24 -0.90
N THR A 273 5.64 16.91 -0.72
CA THR A 273 5.92 15.94 -1.80
C THR A 273 4.79 14.92 -1.90
N GLY A 274 4.44 14.51 -3.13
CA GLY A 274 3.51 13.40 -3.38
C GLY A 274 4.25 12.09 -3.65
N VAL A 275 3.71 10.97 -3.17
CA VAL A 275 4.18 9.61 -3.47
C VAL A 275 2.99 8.75 -3.83
N THR A 276 2.99 8.14 -5.03
CA THR A 276 1.87 7.32 -5.53
C THR A 276 2.30 5.93 -6.02
N HIS A 277 3.55 5.75 -6.38
CA HIS A 277 4.10 4.49 -6.91
C HIS A 277 5.55 4.31 -6.45
N ALA A 278 6.04 3.07 -6.44
CA ALA A 278 7.38 2.74 -5.95
C ALA A 278 8.02 1.56 -6.72
N LYS A 279 7.88 1.54 -8.05
CA LYS A 279 8.44 0.47 -8.91
C LYS A 279 9.94 0.26 -8.65
N GLU A 280 10.67 1.34 -8.51
CA GLU A 280 12.13 1.35 -8.34
C GLU A 280 12.57 0.82 -6.97
N GLU A 281 11.73 0.92 -5.94
CA GLU A 281 12.00 0.48 -4.57
C GLU A 281 11.72 -1.02 -4.35
N PHE A 282 11.12 -1.71 -5.31
CA PHE A 282 10.74 -3.12 -5.16
C PHE A 282 11.90 -4.04 -4.75
N PRO A 283 13.09 -3.97 -5.38
CA PRO A 283 14.23 -4.79 -4.96
C PRO A 283 14.67 -4.53 -3.51
N ALA A 284 14.67 -3.26 -3.09
CA ALA A 284 15.01 -2.88 -1.73
C ALA A 284 13.94 -3.31 -0.72
N ALA A 285 12.66 -3.26 -1.09
CA ALA A 285 11.56 -3.75 -0.26
C ALA A 285 11.68 -5.25 0.02
N ILE A 286 11.99 -6.05 -0.99
CA ILE A 286 12.22 -7.49 -0.85
C ILE A 286 13.41 -7.79 0.05
N ASN A 287 14.48 -7.03 -0.07
CA ASN A 287 15.64 -7.16 0.81
C ASN A 287 15.29 -6.87 2.28
N LEU A 288 14.48 -5.84 2.55
CA LEU A 288 13.99 -5.53 3.91
C LEU A 288 13.12 -6.66 4.49
N LEU A 289 12.26 -7.27 3.66
CA LEU A 289 11.49 -8.44 4.06
C LEU A 289 12.39 -9.64 4.40
N ALA A 290 13.38 -9.91 3.55
CA ALA A 290 14.36 -10.99 3.75
C ALA A 290 15.21 -10.78 5.02
N GLN A 291 15.53 -9.54 5.35
CA GLN A 291 16.26 -9.18 6.58
C GLN A 291 15.41 -9.23 7.85
N LYS A 292 14.08 -9.45 7.73
CA LYS A 292 13.15 -9.47 8.88
C LYS A 292 13.15 -8.18 9.71
N ILE A 293 13.36 -7.05 9.04
CA ILE A 293 13.35 -5.72 9.66
C ILE A 293 11.94 -5.34 10.11
N LEU A 294 10.92 -5.77 9.34
CA LEU A 294 9.53 -5.41 9.55
C LEU A 294 8.76 -6.54 10.22
N LYS A 295 7.81 -6.20 11.07
CA LYS A 295 6.87 -7.10 11.73
C LYS A 295 5.51 -6.97 11.07
N PHE A 296 4.90 -8.11 10.72
CA PHE A 296 3.60 -8.19 10.04
C PHE A 296 2.54 -8.95 10.86
N ASP A 297 2.89 -9.41 12.05
CA ASP A 297 1.97 -10.17 12.90
C ASP A 297 0.73 -9.33 13.25
N GLY A 298 -0.45 -9.89 12.99
CA GLY A 298 -1.73 -9.20 13.19
C GLY A 298 -2.12 -8.19 12.10
N PHE A 299 -1.40 -8.11 10.98
CA PHE A 299 -1.80 -7.23 9.88
C PHE A 299 -3.01 -7.80 9.14
N ILE A 300 -3.02 -9.08 8.80
CA ILE A 300 -4.16 -9.73 8.17
C ILE A 300 -5.13 -10.21 9.26
N ASP A 301 -6.37 -9.72 9.22
CA ASP A 301 -7.41 -10.06 10.20
C ASP A 301 -8.08 -11.40 9.87
N LYS A 302 -8.29 -11.66 8.58
CA LYS A 302 -8.93 -12.89 8.09
C LYS A 302 -8.45 -13.27 6.69
N THR A 303 -8.60 -14.56 6.38
CA THR A 303 -8.34 -15.08 5.04
C THR A 303 -9.57 -15.88 4.59
N VAL A 304 -10.04 -15.62 3.38
CA VAL A 304 -11.18 -16.33 2.78
C VAL A 304 -10.77 -16.99 1.46
N PRO A 305 -11.46 -18.05 1.02
CA PRO A 305 -11.20 -18.62 -0.30
C PRO A 305 -11.71 -17.72 -1.43
N LEU A 306 -11.10 -17.81 -2.62
CA LEU A 306 -11.45 -16.98 -3.80
C LEU A 306 -12.96 -16.99 -4.13
N LYS A 307 -13.62 -18.12 -3.97
CA LYS A 307 -15.09 -18.24 -4.22
C LYS A 307 -15.95 -17.35 -3.32
N GLU A 308 -15.41 -16.85 -2.21
CA GLU A 308 -16.08 -15.95 -1.27
C GLU A 308 -15.74 -14.47 -1.52
N ALA A 309 -15.05 -14.17 -2.63
CA ALA A 309 -14.63 -12.80 -2.95
C ALA A 309 -15.82 -11.82 -2.98
N GLN A 310 -16.97 -12.19 -3.57
CA GLN A 310 -18.15 -11.34 -3.59
C GLN A 310 -18.60 -10.94 -2.16
N ASN A 311 -18.79 -11.94 -1.30
CA ASN A 311 -19.24 -11.70 0.09
C ASN A 311 -18.22 -10.87 0.87
N LEU A 312 -16.92 -11.13 0.66
CA LEU A 312 -15.85 -10.34 1.29
C LEU A 312 -15.92 -8.86 0.89
N PHE A 313 -16.04 -8.58 -0.41
CA PHE A 313 -16.10 -7.20 -0.89
C PHE A 313 -17.38 -6.48 -0.45
N GLU A 314 -18.52 -7.19 -0.37
CA GLU A 314 -19.76 -6.65 0.22
C GLU A 314 -19.56 -6.26 1.69
N GLU A 315 -18.88 -7.11 2.47
CA GLU A 315 -18.55 -6.84 3.86
C GLU A 315 -17.63 -5.63 4.00
N LEU A 316 -16.51 -5.61 3.27
CA LEU A 316 -15.57 -4.49 3.26
C LEU A 316 -16.23 -3.17 2.81
N SER A 317 -17.12 -3.23 1.82
CA SER A 317 -17.90 -2.06 1.37
C SER A 317 -18.87 -1.56 2.44
N ALA A 318 -19.47 -2.46 3.23
CA ALA A 318 -20.40 -2.11 4.29
C ALA A 318 -19.72 -1.54 5.54
N GLU A 319 -18.47 -1.95 5.81
CA GLU A 319 -17.68 -1.45 6.94
C GLU A 319 -17.25 0.02 6.78
N GLY A 320 -17.31 0.54 5.55
CA GLY A 320 -16.92 1.93 5.25
C GLY A 320 -15.44 2.19 5.54
N ASP A 321 -15.17 3.06 6.53
CA ASP A 321 -13.81 3.41 6.94
C ASP A 321 -13.18 2.36 7.89
N ALA A 322 -13.82 1.23 8.14
CA ALA A 322 -13.25 0.16 8.96
C ALA A 322 -12.03 -0.44 8.25
N HIS A 323 -10.96 -0.58 9.00
CA HIS A 323 -9.66 -0.96 8.46
C HIS A 323 -9.40 -2.47 8.54
N THR A 324 -10.42 -3.29 8.24
CA THR A 324 -10.24 -4.74 8.14
C THR A 324 -9.35 -5.06 6.96
N VAL A 325 -8.23 -5.70 7.24
CA VAL A 325 -7.30 -6.23 6.23
C VAL A 325 -7.62 -7.69 6.01
N ALA A 326 -8.23 -8.00 4.90
CA ALA A 326 -8.59 -9.36 4.53
C ALA A 326 -7.78 -9.85 3.35
N ALA A 327 -7.37 -11.12 3.39
CA ALA A 327 -6.69 -11.77 2.28
C ALA A 327 -7.60 -12.80 1.63
N ILE A 328 -7.39 -13.02 0.34
CA ILE A 328 -8.08 -14.03 -0.45
C ILE A 328 -7.06 -15.10 -0.83
N LYS A 329 -7.34 -16.37 -0.46
CA LYS A 329 -6.50 -17.50 -0.82
C LYS A 329 -7.08 -18.26 -2.00
N VAL A 330 -6.22 -18.56 -3.00
CA VAL A 330 -6.58 -19.29 -4.22
C VAL A 330 -6.18 -20.75 -4.17
#